data_98dcb7e614fa496917737ad4b6de4f9a
#
_entry.id   98dcb7e614fa496917737ad4b6de4f9a
#
_cell.length_a   1.000
_cell.length_b   1.000
_cell.length_c   1.000
_cell.angle_alpha   90.00
_cell.angle_beta   90.00
_cell.angle_gamma   90.00
#
_symmetry.space_group_name_H-M   'P 1'
#
loop_
_entity.id
_entity.type
_entity.pdbx_description
1 polymer ?
#
loop_
_entity_poly.entity_id
_entity_poly.type
_entity_poly.pdbx_seq_one_letter_code
_entity_poly.pdbx_strand_id
1 'polypeptide(L)'
;MPSLVGSEMCIRDSVTSTLIYMEPQAILGQIRWIALMLFALVAVDCYSRFFIANQGHVMGAKIEYDMRAEIFAHFQKLSFSFYDDQKVGQLMSRITTDLFDITELMHHGPENIILSLIKIIGAFVILMSIKPALALAAFAVLPFMFLFAYYMNGKMRRAFRSNRERIADINAQIEDNLSGIRVVKSFANEDIEKEKFRQGNEGFLRAKKNSYYYMGSFSAGLGTFTTLIQVNVILAGVILIAKGSVDISDLVTFLLYISVFTEPVRTLIDFTEQFQNGYTGFERFQEIMAIEPDIADKEDAKELVNVKGDISFEDVSFQYEENTECVLNHINLNVPAGAYMALVGSSGAGKSTLCSLIPRFYDVTAGAVKIDGCDVRDIRLKSLRDHIGIVQQDVYLFVGTVFDNIRYGKPDATREEAVSYTHLRAHE
;
A
#
# COMPACT_ATOMS: atom_id res chain seq x y z
N MET A 1 -44.38 -59.92 6.73
CA MET A 1 -43.56 -58.72 6.82
C MET A 1 -44.38 -57.49 6.43
N PRO A 2 -45.12 -56.91 7.35
CA PRO A 2 -45.80 -55.67 7.11
C PRO A 2 -45.65 -54.71 8.32
N SER A 3 -44.45 -54.35 8.74
CA SER A 3 -44.27 -53.47 9.91
C SER A 3 -43.18 -52.38 9.75
N LEU A 4 -42.51 -52.31 8.59
CA LEU A 4 -41.52 -51.26 8.34
C LEU A 4 -42.03 -50.15 7.41
N VAL A 5 -43.15 -50.36 6.73
CA VAL A 5 -43.74 -49.35 5.84
C VAL A 5 -44.64 -48.35 6.62
N GLY A 6 -45.08 -48.73 7.84
CA GLY A 6 -45.97 -47.92 8.66
C GLY A 6 -45.33 -46.78 9.42
N SER A 7 -44.06 -46.84 9.81
CA SER A 7 -43.43 -45.81 10.64
C SER A 7 -42.82 -44.63 9.87
N GLU A 8 -42.35 -44.89 8.64
CA GLU A 8 -41.81 -43.81 7.78
C GLU A 8 -42.90 -43.00 7.08
N MET A 9 -44.05 -43.64 6.79
CA MET A 9 -45.24 -42.92 6.35
C MET A 9 -45.79 -41.99 7.44
N CYS A 10 -45.69 -42.35 8.72
CA CYS A 10 -46.21 -41.53 9.83
C CYS A 10 -45.43 -40.20 10.05
N ILE A 11 -44.11 -40.15 9.78
CA ILE A 11 -43.34 -38.90 9.97
C ILE A 11 -43.57 -37.95 8.75
N ARG A 12 -43.63 -38.47 7.57
CA ARG A 12 -43.93 -37.75 6.35
C ARG A 12 -45.39 -37.23 6.35
N ASP A 13 -46.31 -38.05 6.84
CA ASP A 13 -47.71 -37.67 7.07
C ASP A 13 -47.87 -36.68 8.21
N SER A 14 -46.97 -36.66 9.20
CA SER A 14 -47.06 -35.74 10.33
C SER A 14 -46.84 -34.25 9.93
N VAL A 15 -45.85 -33.91 9.08
CA VAL A 15 -45.65 -32.55 8.64
C VAL A 15 -46.63 -32.15 7.54
N THR A 16 -46.88 -33.01 6.58
CA THR A 16 -47.92 -32.80 5.56
C THR A 16 -49.33 -32.84 6.15
N SER A 17 -49.64 -33.74 7.09
CA SER A 17 -50.90 -33.76 7.77
C SER A 17 -51.07 -32.60 8.71
N THR A 18 -50.04 -32.14 9.41
CA THR A 18 -50.12 -30.97 10.26
C THR A 18 -50.41 -29.72 9.42
N LEU A 19 -49.86 -29.59 8.21
CA LEU A 19 -50.17 -28.51 7.29
C LEU A 19 -51.55 -28.65 6.62
N ILE A 20 -52.01 -29.89 6.35
CA ILE A 20 -53.30 -30.16 5.69
C ILE A 20 -54.47 -30.01 6.68
N TYR A 21 -54.25 -30.28 7.96
CA TYR A 21 -55.30 -30.18 9.00
C TYR A 21 -55.28 -28.87 9.78
N MET A 22 -54.30 -27.98 9.56
CA MET A 22 -54.34 -26.61 10.11
C MET A 22 -55.36 -25.76 9.39
N GLU A 23 -56.18 -25.02 10.13
CA GLU A 23 -57.04 -24.04 9.54
C GLU A 23 -56.23 -23.02 8.70
N PRO A 24 -56.69 -22.61 7.51
CA PRO A 24 -55.97 -21.70 6.64
C PRO A 24 -55.50 -20.39 7.35
N GLN A 25 -56.26 -19.94 8.33
CA GLN A 25 -55.91 -18.75 9.14
C GLN A 25 -54.72 -18.98 10.05
N ALA A 26 -54.56 -20.17 10.61
CA ALA A 26 -53.41 -20.53 11.44
C ALA A 26 -52.10 -20.63 10.61
N ILE A 27 -52.20 -21.20 9.39
CA ILE A 27 -51.08 -21.26 8.42
C ILE A 27 -50.67 -19.83 8.01
N LEU A 28 -51.61 -18.98 7.67
CA LEU A 28 -51.36 -17.58 7.32
C LEU A 28 -50.72 -16.80 8.53
N GLY A 29 -51.09 -17.14 9.76
CA GLY A 29 -50.51 -16.59 10.97
C GLY A 29 -49.02 -16.98 11.11
N GLN A 30 -48.68 -18.25 10.92
CA GLN A 30 -47.29 -18.72 10.98
C GLN A 30 -46.45 -18.13 9.85
N ILE A 31 -46.96 -18.08 8.61
CA ILE A 31 -46.28 -17.46 7.47
C ILE A 31 -45.98 -16.00 7.77
N ARG A 32 -46.92 -15.24 8.34
CA ARG A 32 -46.68 -13.84 8.71
C ARG A 32 -45.56 -13.69 9.74
N TRP A 33 -45.51 -14.54 10.76
CA TRP A 33 -44.44 -14.51 11.77
C TRP A 33 -43.08 -14.88 11.16
N ILE A 34 -43.00 -15.90 10.30
CA ILE A 34 -41.78 -16.28 9.59
C ILE A 34 -41.32 -15.13 8.67
N ALA A 35 -42.27 -14.51 7.92
CA ALA A 35 -41.97 -13.39 7.08
C ALA A 35 -41.43 -12.18 7.88
N LEU A 36 -42.06 -11.84 9.00
CA LEU A 36 -41.58 -10.76 9.89
C LEU A 36 -40.19 -11.05 10.43
N MET A 37 -39.92 -12.30 10.85
CA MET A 37 -38.60 -12.71 11.33
C MET A 37 -37.55 -12.62 10.21
N LEU A 38 -37.88 -13.05 8.99
CA LEU A 38 -36.98 -12.95 7.84
C LEU A 38 -36.70 -11.49 7.47
N PHE A 39 -37.71 -10.62 7.47
CA PHE A 39 -37.50 -9.19 7.23
C PHE A 39 -36.63 -8.54 8.32
N ALA A 40 -36.82 -8.93 9.59
CA ALA A 40 -35.97 -8.48 10.68
C ALA A 40 -34.51 -8.93 10.50
N LEU A 41 -34.30 -10.19 10.09
CA LEU A 41 -32.96 -10.71 9.80
C LEU A 41 -32.31 -9.99 8.61
N VAL A 42 -33.06 -9.70 7.54
CA VAL A 42 -32.57 -8.91 6.40
C VAL A 42 -32.21 -7.48 6.83
N ALA A 43 -32.99 -6.86 7.69
CA ALA A 43 -32.66 -5.54 8.23
C ALA A 43 -31.39 -5.55 9.07
N VAL A 44 -31.22 -6.57 9.91
CA VAL A 44 -29.97 -6.78 10.71
C VAL A 44 -28.78 -7.04 9.79
N ASP A 45 -28.92 -7.89 8.77
CA ASP A 45 -27.85 -8.15 7.78
C ASP A 45 -27.44 -6.88 7.03
N CYS A 46 -28.44 -6.11 6.56
CA CYS A 46 -28.21 -4.83 5.88
C CYS A 46 -27.45 -3.84 6.79
N TYR A 47 -27.90 -3.68 8.02
CA TYR A 47 -27.23 -2.80 8.98
C TYR A 47 -25.81 -3.28 9.33
N SER A 48 -25.63 -4.60 9.52
CA SER A 48 -24.33 -5.17 9.82
C SER A 48 -23.34 -4.98 8.66
N ARG A 49 -23.76 -5.21 7.42
CA ARG A 49 -22.94 -4.94 6.21
C ARG A 49 -22.57 -3.45 6.12
N PHE A 50 -23.54 -2.57 6.32
CA PHE A 50 -23.29 -1.14 6.33
C PHE A 50 -22.29 -0.76 7.43
N PHE A 51 -22.49 -1.28 8.65
CA PHE A 51 -21.63 -0.99 9.79
C PHE A 51 -20.20 -1.47 9.54
N ILE A 52 -20.02 -2.71 9.11
CA ILE A 52 -18.70 -3.30 8.81
C ILE A 52 -18.00 -2.51 7.71
N ALA A 53 -18.66 -2.27 6.58
CA ALA A 53 -18.10 -1.50 5.48
C ALA A 53 -17.72 -0.07 5.90
N ASN A 54 -18.65 0.65 6.56
CA ASN A 54 -18.40 2.04 6.95
C ASN A 54 -17.33 2.13 8.04
N GLN A 55 -17.44 1.38 9.13
CA GLN A 55 -16.50 1.48 10.25
C GLN A 55 -15.14 0.88 9.91
N GLY A 56 -15.09 -0.20 9.12
CA GLY A 56 -13.83 -0.78 8.63
C GLY A 56 -13.04 0.23 7.81
N HIS A 57 -13.65 0.85 6.81
CA HIS A 57 -12.97 1.85 5.98
C HIS A 57 -12.62 3.13 6.76
N VAL A 58 -13.48 3.59 7.69
CA VAL A 58 -13.15 4.73 8.57
C VAL A 58 -11.97 4.41 9.47
N MET A 59 -11.88 3.19 10.00
CA MET A 59 -10.72 2.74 10.78
C MET A 59 -9.46 2.72 9.91
N GLY A 60 -9.52 2.15 8.70
CA GLY A 60 -8.42 2.16 7.74
C GLY A 60 -7.95 3.58 7.42
N ALA A 61 -8.88 4.49 7.12
CA ALA A 61 -8.54 5.88 6.83
C ALA A 61 -7.87 6.61 8.01
N LYS A 62 -8.25 6.31 9.25
CA LYS A 62 -7.58 6.86 10.44
C LYS A 62 -6.16 6.31 10.60
N ILE A 63 -5.97 5.00 10.42
CA ILE A 63 -4.65 4.39 10.46
C ILE A 63 -3.75 5.01 9.37
N GLU A 64 -4.27 5.16 8.14
CA GLU A 64 -3.54 5.79 7.04
C GLU A 64 -3.16 7.24 7.37
N TYR A 65 -4.08 8.00 7.96
CA TYR A 65 -3.82 9.38 8.39
C TYR A 65 -2.69 9.43 9.42
N ASP A 66 -2.74 8.59 10.46
CA ASP A 66 -1.74 8.60 11.52
C ASP A 66 -0.36 8.15 10.99
N MET A 67 -0.30 7.06 10.23
CA MET A 67 0.94 6.57 9.61
C MET A 67 1.53 7.58 8.62
N ARG A 68 0.68 8.26 7.84
CA ARG A 68 1.12 9.31 6.90
C ARG A 68 1.72 10.51 7.65
N ALA A 69 1.10 10.93 8.74
CA ALA A 69 1.63 12.00 9.57
C ALA A 69 2.97 11.61 10.21
N GLU A 70 3.09 10.36 10.69
CA GLU A 70 4.29 9.84 11.31
C GLU A 70 5.47 9.75 10.33
N ILE A 71 5.26 9.11 9.16
CA ILE A 71 6.33 8.99 8.14
C ILE A 71 6.73 10.35 7.58
N PHE A 72 5.77 11.28 7.39
CA PHE A 72 6.08 12.63 6.93
C PHE A 72 6.88 13.40 7.97
N ALA A 73 6.52 13.30 9.24
CA ALA A 73 7.29 13.89 10.33
C ALA A 73 8.70 13.29 10.44
N HIS A 74 8.83 11.98 10.16
CA HIS A 74 10.13 11.30 10.11
C HIS A 74 10.98 11.80 8.94
N PHE A 75 10.41 11.92 7.75
CA PHE A 75 11.11 12.52 6.61
C PHE A 75 11.67 13.92 6.91
N GLN A 76 10.94 14.76 7.66
CA GLN A 76 11.44 16.09 8.03
C GLN A 76 12.64 16.05 9.00
N LYS A 77 12.93 14.93 9.64
CA LYS A 77 14.09 14.75 10.54
C LYS A 77 15.31 14.20 9.82
N LEU A 78 15.13 13.53 8.68
CA LEU A 78 16.23 12.89 7.95
C LEU A 78 17.17 13.94 7.34
N SER A 79 18.45 13.60 7.26
CA SER A 79 19.52 14.47 6.76
C SER A 79 19.58 14.50 5.23
N PHE A 80 20.37 15.41 4.67
CA PHE A 80 20.56 15.54 3.23
C PHE A 80 21.16 14.26 2.62
N SER A 81 22.06 13.58 3.31
CA SER A 81 22.64 12.29 2.90
C SER A 81 21.58 11.26 2.49
N PHE A 82 20.48 11.18 3.24
CA PHE A 82 19.36 10.31 2.87
C PHE A 82 18.73 10.70 1.53
N TYR A 83 18.53 12.01 1.29
CA TYR A 83 17.83 12.50 0.10
C TYR A 83 18.69 12.45 -1.16
N ASP A 84 20.03 12.49 -1.05
CA ASP A 84 20.95 12.42 -2.18
C ASP A 84 20.81 11.10 -2.96
N ASP A 85 20.52 10.00 -2.25
CA ASP A 85 20.38 8.67 -2.84
C ASP A 85 18.93 8.28 -3.15
N GLN A 86 17.97 9.08 -2.73
CA GLN A 86 16.55 8.73 -2.87
C GLN A 86 15.88 9.43 -4.07
N LYS A 87 15.12 8.68 -4.81
CA LYS A 87 14.24 9.24 -5.84
C LYS A 87 12.94 9.72 -5.22
N VAL A 88 12.60 11.00 -5.38
CA VAL A 88 11.36 11.60 -4.86
C VAL A 88 10.11 10.77 -5.20
N GLY A 89 10.03 10.22 -6.42
CA GLY A 89 8.92 9.35 -6.83
C GLY A 89 8.80 8.07 -5.99
N GLN A 90 9.92 7.52 -5.50
CA GLN A 90 9.89 6.36 -4.60
C GLN A 90 9.38 6.76 -3.22
N LEU A 91 9.84 7.87 -2.66
CA LEU A 91 9.35 8.40 -1.38
C LEU A 91 7.85 8.74 -1.44
N MET A 92 7.39 9.30 -2.57
CA MET A 92 5.97 9.53 -2.82
C MET A 92 5.16 8.22 -2.79
N SER A 93 5.67 7.15 -3.42
CA SER A 93 5.02 5.83 -3.39
C SER A 93 4.94 5.26 -1.97
N ARG A 94 5.98 5.48 -1.14
CA ARG A 94 5.99 5.04 0.28
C ARG A 94 4.88 5.69 1.11
N ILE A 95 4.67 7.00 0.93
CA ILE A 95 3.69 7.78 1.69
C ILE A 95 2.26 7.68 1.13
N THR A 96 2.08 7.10 -0.05
CA THR A 96 0.76 6.96 -0.70
C THR A 96 0.39 5.49 -0.89
N THR A 97 1.00 4.82 -1.86
CA THR A 97 0.60 3.46 -2.27
C THR A 97 0.88 2.42 -1.19
N ASP A 98 2.09 2.45 -0.58
CA ASP A 98 2.43 1.47 0.44
C ASP A 98 1.52 1.62 1.68
N LEU A 99 1.20 2.86 2.11
CA LEU A 99 0.27 3.09 3.22
C LEU A 99 -1.16 2.63 2.90
N PHE A 100 -1.63 2.86 1.68
CA PHE A 100 -2.92 2.36 1.23
C PHE A 100 -2.97 0.82 1.29
N ASP A 101 -1.95 0.12 0.76
CA ASP A 101 -1.88 -1.34 0.79
C ASP A 101 -1.83 -1.89 2.23
N ILE A 102 -1.13 -1.20 3.15
CA ILE A 102 -1.10 -1.55 4.58
C ILE A 102 -2.50 -1.45 5.19
N THR A 103 -3.19 -0.33 4.95
CA THR A 103 -4.51 -0.08 5.57
C THR A 103 -5.60 -0.97 5.02
N GLU A 104 -5.56 -1.29 3.73
CA GLU A 104 -6.40 -2.31 3.11
C GLU A 104 -6.18 -3.69 3.76
N LEU A 105 -4.93 -4.06 4.05
CA LEU A 105 -4.62 -5.29 4.78
C LEU A 105 -5.16 -5.25 6.21
N MET A 106 -5.01 -4.13 6.91
CA MET A 106 -5.36 -3.99 8.33
C MET A 106 -6.87 -4.15 8.60
N HIS A 107 -7.73 -3.67 7.71
CA HIS A 107 -9.18 -3.80 7.92
C HIS A 107 -9.79 -4.99 7.17
N HIS A 108 -9.43 -5.25 5.92
CA HIS A 108 -9.94 -6.41 5.18
C HIS A 108 -9.32 -7.73 5.60
N GLY A 109 -8.09 -7.72 6.15
CA GLY A 109 -7.41 -8.93 6.59
C GLY A 109 -8.19 -9.70 7.66
N PRO A 110 -8.41 -9.11 8.83
CA PRO A 110 -9.19 -9.75 9.90
C PRO A 110 -10.62 -10.07 9.47
N GLU A 111 -11.28 -9.17 8.73
CA GLU A 111 -12.63 -9.36 8.22
C GLU A 111 -12.71 -10.63 7.33
N ASN A 112 -11.90 -10.70 6.27
CA ASN A 112 -11.93 -11.79 5.32
C ASN A 112 -11.59 -13.14 5.97
N ILE A 113 -10.61 -13.18 6.87
CA ILE A 113 -10.21 -14.40 7.56
C ILE A 113 -11.31 -14.88 8.51
N ILE A 114 -11.79 -14.00 9.38
CA ILE A 114 -12.76 -14.36 10.43
C ILE A 114 -14.10 -14.77 9.78
N LEU A 115 -14.63 -13.96 8.86
CA LEU A 115 -15.90 -14.27 8.20
C LEU A 115 -15.81 -15.54 7.35
N SER A 116 -14.69 -15.76 6.63
CA SER A 116 -14.48 -16.97 5.84
C SER A 116 -14.43 -18.21 6.74
N LEU A 117 -13.71 -18.17 7.84
CA LEU A 117 -13.62 -19.29 8.78
C LEU A 117 -14.98 -19.59 9.40
N ILE A 118 -15.73 -18.59 9.87
CA ILE A 118 -17.07 -18.77 10.44
C ILE A 118 -18.02 -19.39 9.39
N LYS A 119 -18.02 -18.89 8.16
CA LYS A 119 -18.88 -19.43 7.07
C LYS A 119 -18.52 -20.86 6.73
N ILE A 120 -17.23 -21.19 6.57
CA ILE A 120 -16.79 -22.56 6.21
C ILE A 120 -17.10 -23.54 7.35
N ILE A 121 -16.70 -23.21 8.58
CA ILE A 121 -16.91 -24.07 9.76
C ILE A 121 -18.41 -24.18 10.07
N GLY A 122 -19.14 -23.06 10.04
CA GLY A 122 -20.57 -23.04 10.27
C GLY A 122 -21.35 -23.89 9.27
N ALA A 123 -21.04 -23.71 7.96
CA ALA A 123 -21.65 -24.56 6.92
C ALA A 123 -21.31 -26.04 7.11
N PHE A 124 -20.04 -26.36 7.44
CA PHE A 124 -19.64 -27.73 7.71
C PHE A 124 -20.43 -28.35 8.87
N VAL A 125 -20.49 -27.66 10.01
CA VAL A 125 -21.21 -28.15 11.20
C VAL A 125 -22.70 -28.35 10.89
N ILE A 126 -23.35 -27.37 10.25
CA ILE A 126 -24.77 -27.44 9.90
C ILE A 126 -25.01 -28.59 8.92
N LEU A 127 -24.26 -28.70 7.85
CA LEU A 127 -24.45 -29.76 6.86
C LEU A 127 -24.16 -31.16 7.43
N MET A 128 -23.16 -31.29 8.30
CA MET A 128 -22.87 -32.53 9.01
C MET A 128 -24.00 -32.91 9.98
N SER A 129 -24.68 -31.96 10.60
CA SER A 129 -25.81 -32.23 11.49
C SER A 129 -27.08 -32.69 10.75
N ILE A 130 -27.25 -32.27 9.47
CA ILE A 130 -28.38 -32.65 8.63
C ILE A 130 -28.16 -34.07 8.07
N LYS A 131 -27.13 -34.27 7.25
CA LYS A 131 -26.77 -35.56 6.63
C LYS A 131 -25.28 -35.72 6.43
N PRO A 132 -24.56 -36.41 7.31
CA PRO A 132 -23.11 -36.56 7.25
C PRO A 132 -22.58 -37.11 5.89
N ALA A 133 -23.27 -38.11 5.31
CA ALA A 133 -22.86 -38.69 4.06
C ALA A 133 -22.87 -37.67 2.88
N LEU A 134 -23.88 -36.83 2.85
CA LEU A 134 -24.01 -35.79 1.81
C LEU A 134 -23.01 -34.64 2.06
N ALA A 135 -22.78 -34.29 3.32
CA ALA A 135 -21.76 -33.30 3.71
C ALA A 135 -20.36 -33.75 3.32
N LEU A 136 -19.99 -35.00 3.60
CA LEU A 136 -18.71 -35.56 3.19
C LEU A 136 -18.56 -35.58 1.66
N ALA A 137 -19.62 -35.88 0.91
CA ALA A 137 -19.60 -35.80 -0.56
C ALA A 137 -19.32 -34.36 -1.03
N ALA A 138 -19.96 -33.34 -0.40
CA ALA A 138 -19.74 -31.94 -0.74
C ALA A 138 -18.28 -31.48 -0.44
N PHE A 139 -17.80 -31.82 0.75
CA PHE A 139 -16.48 -31.35 1.22
C PHE A 139 -15.31 -32.18 0.65
N ALA A 140 -15.53 -33.39 0.12
CA ALA A 140 -14.47 -34.21 -0.48
C ALA A 140 -13.77 -33.53 -1.68
N VAL A 141 -14.44 -32.65 -2.37
CA VAL A 141 -13.90 -31.92 -3.54
C VAL A 141 -13.02 -30.76 -3.12
N LEU A 142 -13.21 -30.16 -1.93
CA LEU A 142 -12.50 -28.97 -1.46
C LEU A 142 -10.97 -29.10 -1.42
N PRO A 143 -10.37 -30.22 -0.95
CA PRO A 143 -8.91 -30.39 -0.97
C PRO A 143 -8.32 -30.27 -2.38
N PHE A 144 -8.99 -30.81 -3.38
CA PHE A 144 -8.57 -30.72 -4.78
C PHE A 144 -8.72 -29.28 -5.32
N MET A 145 -9.79 -28.61 -4.96
CA MET A 145 -10.00 -27.19 -5.26
C MET A 145 -8.90 -26.32 -4.65
N PHE A 146 -8.53 -26.53 -3.37
CA PHE A 146 -7.44 -25.83 -2.72
C PHE A 146 -6.09 -26.09 -3.39
N LEU A 147 -5.78 -27.35 -3.72
CA LEU A 147 -4.53 -27.71 -4.39
C LEU A 147 -4.43 -27.05 -5.77
N PHE A 148 -5.51 -27.10 -6.55
CA PHE A 148 -5.60 -26.43 -7.85
C PHE A 148 -5.39 -24.93 -7.70
N ALA A 149 -6.10 -24.30 -6.76
CA ALA A 149 -6.04 -22.88 -6.50
C ALA A 149 -4.62 -22.44 -6.08
N TYR A 150 -3.97 -23.19 -5.19
CA TYR A 150 -2.60 -22.94 -4.77
C TYR A 150 -1.62 -23.02 -5.96
N TYR A 151 -1.72 -24.07 -6.77
CA TYR A 151 -0.87 -24.24 -7.95
C TYR A 151 -1.06 -23.13 -8.98
N MET A 152 -2.31 -22.83 -9.33
CA MET A 152 -2.63 -21.80 -10.33
C MET A 152 -2.32 -20.39 -9.84
N ASN A 153 -2.54 -20.08 -8.56
CA ASN A 153 -2.17 -18.80 -7.97
C ASN A 153 -0.66 -18.55 -8.08
N GLY A 154 0.18 -19.59 -7.87
CA GLY A 154 1.62 -19.48 -8.08
C GLY A 154 2.00 -19.15 -9.54
N LYS A 155 1.29 -19.72 -10.53
CA LYS A 155 1.49 -19.41 -11.96
C LYS A 155 1.02 -18.00 -12.30
N MET A 156 -0.14 -17.63 -11.82
CA MET A 156 -0.74 -16.31 -12.01
C MET A 156 0.15 -15.20 -11.47
N ARG A 157 0.67 -15.35 -10.23
CA ARG A 157 1.61 -14.38 -9.63
C ARG A 157 2.87 -14.20 -10.47
N ARG A 158 3.47 -15.26 -10.99
CA ARG A 158 4.66 -15.14 -11.86
C ARG A 158 4.34 -14.38 -13.15
N ALA A 159 3.18 -14.66 -13.75
CA ALA A 159 2.75 -13.96 -14.95
C ALA A 159 2.47 -12.46 -14.70
N PHE A 160 1.80 -12.14 -13.59
CA PHE A 160 1.58 -10.73 -13.20
C PHE A 160 2.88 -9.99 -12.88
N ARG A 161 3.83 -10.66 -12.23
CA ARG A 161 5.16 -10.09 -11.99
C ARG A 161 5.88 -9.77 -13.31
N SER A 162 5.92 -10.72 -14.25
CA SER A 162 6.50 -10.47 -15.58
C SER A 162 5.80 -9.33 -16.32
N ASN A 163 4.48 -9.22 -16.19
CA ASN A 163 3.73 -8.10 -16.76
C ASN A 163 4.13 -6.75 -16.13
N ARG A 164 4.32 -6.70 -14.79
CA ARG A 164 4.81 -5.50 -14.09
C ARG A 164 6.22 -5.11 -14.53
N GLU A 165 7.11 -6.05 -14.72
CA GLU A 165 8.46 -5.81 -15.23
C GLU A 165 8.41 -5.19 -16.64
N ARG A 166 7.56 -5.72 -17.54
CA ARG A 166 7.41 -5.19 -18.89
C ARG A 166 6.78 -3.80 -18.97
N ILE A 167 5.82 -3.50 -18.09
CA ILE A 167 5.26 -2.14 -18.05
C ILE A 167 6.28 -1.13 -17.49
N ALA A 168 7.14 -1.55 -16.56
CA ALA A 168 8.23 -0.72 -16.07
C ALA A 168 9.25 -0.42 -17.19
N ASP A 169 9.62 -1.42 -18.01
CA ASP A 169 10.48 -1.23 -19.19
C ASP A 169 9.88 -0.21 -20.17
N ILE A 170 8.56 -0.31 -20.44
CA ILE A 170 7.86 0.64 -21.32
C ILE A 170 7.85 2.05 -20.73
N ASN A 171 7.55 2.18 -19.43
CA ASN A 171 7.52 3.48 -18.78
C ASN A 171 8.90 4.15 -18.82
N ALA A 172 9.98 3.41 -18.57
CA ALA A 172 11.34 3.93 -18.71
C ALA A 172 11.65 4.37 -20.15
N GLN A 173 11.22 3.59 -21.14
CA GLN A 173 11.40 3.94 -22.55
C GLN A 173 10.61 5.19 -22.95
N ILE A 174 9.38 5.35 -22.44
CA ILE A 174 8.56 6.56 -22.67
C ILE A 174 9.23 7.76 -22.00
N GLU A 175 9.67 7.63 -20.76
CA GLU A 175 10.34 8.69 -20.01
C GLU A 175 11.61 9.17 -20.72
N ASP A 176 12.46 8.24 -21.14
CA ASP A 176 13.69 8.54 -21.89
C ASP A 176 13.39 9.27 -23.20
N ASN A 177 12.44 8.75 -23.98
CA ASN A 177 12.05 9.32 -25.25
C ASN A 177 11.44 10.73 -25.12
N LEU A 178 10.52 10.92 -24.16
CA LEU A 178 9.87 12.22 -23.92
C LEU A 178 10.85 13.24 -23.34
N SER A 179 11.74 12.83 -22.46
CA SER A 179 12.80 13.69 -21.92
C SER A 179 13.79 14.11 -23.01
N GLY A 180 14.14 13.16 -23.90
CA GLY A 180 15.00 13.38 -25.06
C GLY A 180 14.30 13.88 -26.32
N ILE A 181 13.02 14.27 -26.28
CA ILE A 181 12.23 14.56 -27.49
C ILE A 181 12.83 15.63 -28.42
N ARG A 182 13.52 16.61 -27.83
CA ARG A 182 14.24 17.65 -28.63
C ARG A 182 15.35 17.04 -29.47
N VAL A 183 16.07 16.05 -28.93
CA VAL A 183 17.13 15.32 -29.62
C VAL A 183 16.52 14.49 -30.76
N VAL A 184 15.47 13.71 -30.45
CA VAL A 184 14.73 12.92 -31.44
C VAL A 184 14.29 13.80 -32.63
N LYS A 185 13.70 14.97 -32.33
CA LYS A 185 13.23 15.94 -33.32
C LYS A 185 14.37 16.56 -34.10
N SER A 186 15.50 16.92 -33.48
CA SER A 186 16.63 17.56 -34.15
C SER A 186 17.33 16.63 -35.16
N PHE A 187 17.25 15.31 -34.94
CA PHE A 187 17.82 14.31 -35.84
C PHE A 187 16.79 13.63 -36.75
N ALA A 188 15.50 14.02 -36.68
CA ALA A 188 14.40 13.41 -37.43
C ALA A 188 14.30 11.88 -37.25
N ASN A 189 14.57 11.38 -36.04
CA ASN A 189 14.64 9.94 -35.71
C ASN A 189 13.33 9.39 -35.16
N GLU A 190 12.18 10.04 -35.40
CA GLU A 190 10.87 9.62 -34.84
C GLU A 190 10.51 8.18 -35.25
N ASP A 191 10.83 7.76 -36.45
CA ASP A 191 10.48 6.42 -36.92
C ASP A 191 11.35 5.33 -36.26
N ILE A 192 12.59 5.66 -35.92
CA ILE A 192 13.45 4.75 -35.12
C ILE A 192 12.88 4.56 -33.74
N GLU A 193 12.47 5.64 -33.06
CA GLU A 193 11.91 5.58 -31.73
C GLU A 193 10.52 4.89 -31.70
N LYS A 194 9.68 5.12 -32.73
CA LYS A 194 8.42 4.37 -32.90
C LYS A 194 8.66 2.86 -33.02
N GLU A 195 9.68 2.43 -33.77
CA GLU A 195 9.99 1.01 -33.94
C GLU A 195 10.51 0.38 -32.63
N LYS A 196 11.37 1.07 -31.89
CA LYS A 196 11.82 0.63 -30.56
C LYS A 196 10.63 0.47 -29.62
N PHE A 197 9.75 1.48 -29.56
CA PHE A 197 8.54 1.42 -28.72
C PHE A 197 7.61 0.29 -29.15
N ARG A 198 7.42 0.05 -30.46
CA ARG A 198 6.61 -1.05 -30.98
C ARG A 198 7.10 -2.41 -30.45
N GLN A 199 8.43 -2.64 -30.47
CA GLN A 199 9.03 -3.89 -29.98
C GLN A 199 8.81 -4.07 -28.47
N GLY A 200 9.01 -3.02 -27.68
CA GLY A 200 8.72 -3.02 -26.24
C GLY A 200 7.25 -3.31 -25.95
N ASN A 201 6.35 -2.61 -26.65
CA ASN A 201 4.91 -2.76 -26.51
C ASN A 201 4.39 -4.15 -26.92
N GLU A 202 4.98 -4.77 -27.95
CA GLU A 202 4.70 -6.17 -28.29
C GLU A 202 5.14 -7.15 -27.18
N GLY A 203 6.30 -6.88 -26.55
CA GLY A 203 6.76 -7.61 -25.39
C GLY A 203 5.77 -7.55 -24.23
N PHE A 204 5.29 -6.35 -23.91
CA PHE A 204 4.23 -6.12 -22.92
C PHE A 204 2.93 -6.83 -23.28
N LEU A 205 2.47 -6.72 -24.53
CA LEU A 205 1.25 -7.40 -24.98
C LEU A 205 1.34 -8.92 -24.79
N ARG A 206 2.50 -9.55 -25.09
CA ARG A 206 2.71 -10.99 -24.85
C ARG A 206 2.63 -11.34 -23.37
N ALA A 207 3.29 -10.55 -22.51
CA ALA A 207 3.25 -10.75 -21.06
C ALA A 207 1.83 -10.59 -20.51
N LYS A 208 1.10 -9.57 -20.96
CA LYS A 208 -0.28 -9.30 -20.57
C LYS A 208 -1.25 -10.39 -21.00
N LYS A 209 -1.11 -10.90 -22.25
CA LYS A 209 -1.88 -12.06 -22.72
C LYS A 209 -1.64 -13.30 -21.85
N ASN A 210 -0.39 -13.55 -21.47
CA ASN A 210 -0.04 -14.67 -20.57
C ASN A 210 -0.65 -14.50 -19.18
N SER A 211 -0.65 -13.27 -18.64
CA SER A 211 -1.31 -12.97 -17.37
C SER A 211 -2.81 -13.25 -17.42
N TYR A 212 -3.48 -12.80 -18.47
CA TYR A 212 -4.91 -13.06 -18.67
C TYR A 212 -5.24 -14.54 -18.91
N TYR A 213 -4.33 -15.28 -19.57
CA TYR A 213 -4.50 -16.73 -19.72
C TYR A 213 -4.52 -17.43 -18.35
N TYR A 214 -3.58 -17.14 -17.46
CA TYR A 214 -3.57 -17.75 -16.13
C TYR A 214 -4.71 -17.25 -15.26
N MET A 215 -5.10 -15.98 -15.34
CA MET A 215 -6.27 -15.44 -14.64
C MET A 215 -7.55 -16.13 -15.11
N GLY A 216 -7.76 -16.26 -16.42
CA GLY A 216 -8.90 -16.94 -16.98
C GLY A 216 -8.93 -18.43 -16.61
N SER A 217 -7.78 -19.12 -16.66
CA SER A 217 -7.65 -20.53 -16.26
C SER A 217 -7.95 -20.71 -14.75
N PHE A 218 -7.50 -19.81 -13.90
CA PHE A 218 -7.76 -19.81 -12.47
C PHE A 218 -9.26 -19.64 -12.19
N SER A 219 -9.90 -18.62 -12.79
CA SER A 219 -11.32 -18.34 -12.61
C SER A 219 -12.21 -19.45 -13.15
N ALA A 220 -11.91 -19.94 -14.35
CA ALA A 220 -12.64 -21.06 -14.95
C ALA A 220 -12.49 -22.34 -14.12
N GLY A 221 -11.29 -22.62 -13.63
CA GLY A 221 -11.03 -23.80 -12.80
C GLY A 221 -11.79 -23.74 -11.47
N LEU A 222 -11.77 -22.61 -10.75
CA LEU A 222 -12.57 -22.45 -9.52
C LEU A 222 -14.08 -22.61 -9.79
N GLY A 223 -14.58 -22.01 -10.88
CA GLY A 223 -15.97 -22.20 -11.30
C GLY A 223 -16.28 -23.66 -11.60
N THR A 224 -15.37 -24.38 -12.26
CA THR A 224 -15.51 -25.81 -12.53
C THR A 224 -15.58 -26.64 -11.24
N PHE A 225 -14.71 -26.38 -10.26
CA PHE A 225 -14.77 -27.06 -8.96
C PHE A 225 -16.08 -26.79 -8.22
N THR A 226 -16.58 -25.56 -8.24
CA THR A 226 -17.90 -25.22 -7.65
C THR A 226 -19.01 -26.03 -8.34
N THR A 227 -19.00 -26.11 -9.66
CA THR A 227 -19.96 -26.93 -10.41
C THR A 227 -19.80 -28.43 -10.12
N LEU A 228 -18.56 -28.93 -9.99
CA LEU A 228 -18.30 -30.30 -9.60
C LEU A 228 -18.84 -30.65 -8.21
N ILE A 229 -18.72 -29.73 -7.25
CA ILE A 229 -19.34 -29.89 -5.94
C ILE A 229 -20.86 -30.00 -6.06
N GLN A 230 -21.51 -29.14 -6.88
CA GLN A 230 -22.95 -29.19 -7.10
C GLN A 230 -23.36 -30.51 -7.73
N VAL A 231 -22.67 -30.97 -8.79
CA VAL A 231 -22.95 -32.25 -9.49
C VAL A 231 -22.76 -33.40 -8.52
N ASN A 232 -21.68 -33.42 -7.74
CA ASN A 232 -21.41 -34.47 -6.75
C ASN A 232 -22.49 -34.56 -5.69
N VAL A 233 -22.93 -33.43 -5.17
CA VAL A 233 -24.04 -33.32 -4.17
C VAL A 233 -25.36 -33.82 -4.79
N ILE A 234 -25.67 -33.44 -6.03
CA ILE A 234 -26.87 -33.91 -6.73
C ILE A 234 -26.83 -35.44 -6.92
N LEU A 235 -25.71 -35.97 -7.43
CA LEU A 235 -25.58 -37.42 -7.66
C LEU A 235 -25.67 -38.23 -6.37
N ALA A 236 -24.91 -37.79 -5.35
CA ALA A 236 -24.96 -38.45 -4.03
C ALA A 236 -26.35 -38.30 -3.40
N GLY A 237 -27.00 -37.14 -3.52
CA GLY A 237 -28.32 -36.88 -3.02
C GLY A 237 -29.38 -37.77 -3.66
N VAL A 238 -29.40 -37.88 -4.99
CA VAL A 238 -30.32 -38.77 -5.74
C VAL A 238 -30.13 -40.22 -5.33
N ILE A 239 -28.89 -40.70 -5.18
CA ILE A 239 -28.61 -42.07 -4.72
C ILE A 239 -29.14 -42.29 -3.30
N LEU A 240 -28.95 -41.35 -2.41
CA LEU A 240 -29.39 -41.43 -1.02
C LEU A 240 -30.92 -41.27 -0.87
N ILE A 241 -31.57 -40.50 -1.74
CA ILE A 241 -33.03 -40.40 -1.83
C ILE A 241 -33.60 -41.75 -2.32
N ALA A 242 -33.02 -42.34 -3.34
CA ALA A 242 -33.44 -43.67 -3.86
C ALA A 242 -33.29 -44.79 -2.80
N LYS A 243 -32.38 -44.60 -1.81
CA LYS A 243 -32.20 -45.49 -0.64
C LYS A 243 -33.12 -45.13 0.53
N GLY A 244 -33.94 -44.08 0.43
CA GLY A 244 -34.80 -43.59 1.52
C GLY A 244 -34.05 -42.94 2.69
N SER A 245 -32.77 -42.59 2.49
CA SER A 245 -31.92 -42.02 3.56
C SER A 245 -31.90 -40.52 3.60
N VAL A 246 -32.35 -39.83 2.54
CA VAL A 246 -32.30 -38.35 2.38
C VAL A 246 -33.62 -37.93 1.72
N ASP A 247 -34.16 -36.76 2.15
CA ASP A 247 -35.33 -36.18 1.53
C ASP A 247 -34.94 -35.11 0.49
N ILE A 248 -35.88 -34.76 -0.39
CA ILE A 248 -35.68 -33.74 -1.41
C ILE A 248 -35.37 -32.38 -0.76
N SER A 249 -36.00 -32.07 0.39
CA SER A 249 -35.73 -30.88 1.20
C SER A 249 -34.30 -30.77 1.70
N ASP A 250 -33.70 -31.93 2.10
CA ASP A 250 -32.29 -32.01 2.49
C ASP A 250 -31.39 -31.63 1.31
N LEU A 251 -31.65 -32.24 0.13
CA LEU A 251 -30.87 -31.97 -1.08
C LEU A 251 -30.94 -30.49 -1.47
N VAL A 252 -32.13 -29.88 -1.45
CA VAL A 252 -32.30 -28.45 -1.75
C VAL A 252 -31.51 -27.60 -0.75
N THR A 253 -31.55 -27.96 0.54
CA THR A 253 -30.78 -27.27 1.58
C THR A 253 -29.28 -27.34 1.30
N PHE A 254 -28.76 -28.51 0.94
CA PHE A 254 -27.35 -28.67 0.56
C PHE A 254 -26.95 -27.81 -0.64
N LEU A 255 -27.80 -27.75 -1.67
CA LEU A 255 -27.55 -26.92 -2.86
C LEU A 255 -27.51 -25.42 -2.54
N LEU A 256 -28.36 -24.94 -1.63
CA LEU A 256 -28.35 -23.56 -1.17
C LEU A 256 -27.09 -23.22 -0.35
N TYR A 257 -26.56 -24.20 0.42
CA TYR A 257 -25.38 -24.00 1.23
C TYR A 257 -24.06 -24.06 0.45
N ILE A 258 -24.04 -24.59 -0.78
CA ILE A 258 -22.81 -24.70 -1.56
C ILE A 258 -22.12 -23.34 -1.73
N SER A 259 -22.86 -22.31 -2.07
CA SER A 259 -22.31 -20.95 -2.22
C SER A 259 -21.78 -20.40 -0.89
N VAL A 260 -22.41 -20.73 0.22
CA VAL A 260 -22.01 -20.24 1.57
C VAL A 260 -20.60 -20.68 1.96
N PHE A 261 -20.15 -21.86 1.52
CA PHE A 261 -18.78 -22.33 1.84
C PHE A 261 -17.80 -22.25 0.66
N THR A 262 -18.26 -22.16 -0.59
CA THR A 262 -17.35 -22.02 -1.75
C THR A 262 -16.90 -20.57 -1.97
N GLU A 263 -17.75 -19.58 -1.71
CA GLU A 263 -17.40 -18.16 -1.79
C GLU A 263 -16.25 -17.76 -0.85
N PRO A 264 -16.26 -18.13 0.44
CA PRO A 264 -15.15 -17.85 1.35
C PRO A 264 -13.81 -18.44 0.91
N VAL A 265 -13.81 -19.60 0.26
CA VAL A 265 -12.58 -20.19 -0.30
C VAL A 265 -11.97 -19.26 -1.33
N ARG A 266 -12.78 -18.70 -2.22
CA ARG A 266 -12.33 -17.73 -3.22
C ARG A 266 -11.81 -16.46 -2.54
N THR A 267 -12.55 -15.93 -1.58
CA THR A 267 -12.14 -14.74 -0.80
C THR A 267 -10.77 -14.91 -0.16
N LEU A 268 -10.50 -16.07 0.48
CA LEU A 268 -9.20 -16.36 1.10
C LEU A 268 -8.06 -16.46 0.09
N ILE A 269 -8.33 -16.94 -1.14
CA ILE A 269 -7.34 -17.00 -2.20
C ILE A 269 -7.01 -15.59 -2.72
N ASP A 270 -8.04 -14.80 -3.01
CA ASP A 270 -7.88 -13.42 -3.50
C ASP A 270 -7.18 -12.54 -2.44
N PHE A 271 -7.47 -12.78 -1.16
CA PHE A 271 -6.81 -12.12 -0.03
C PHE A 271 -5.29 -12.38 0.04
N THR A 272 -4.78 -13.48 -0.51
CA THR A 272 -3.33 -13.77 -0.48
C THR A 272 -2.49 -12.70 -1.18
N GLU A 273 -2.99 -12.10 -2.26
CA GLU A 273 -2.28 -11.01 -2.95
C GLU A 273 -2.30 -9.72 -2.13
N GLN A 274 -3.47 -9.38 -1.58
CA GLN A 274 -3.63 -8.22 -0.71
C GLN A 274 -2.73 -8.31 0.53
N PHE A 275 -2.65 -9.50 1.14
CA PHE A 275 -1.75 -9.75 2.26
C PHE A 275 -0.29 -9.49 1.90
N GLN A 276 0.17 -9.97 0.74
CA GLN A 276 1.56 -9.77 0.32
C GLN A 276 1.89 -8.30 0.05
N ASN A 277 0.98 -7.57 -0.60
CA ASN A 277 1.18 -6.15 -0.89
C ASN A 277 1.24 -5.34 0.41
N GLY A 278 0.27 -5.53 1.30
CA GLY A 278 0.23 -4.84 2.57
C GLY A 278 1.41 -5.19 3.50
N TYR A 279 1.81 -6.47 3.54
CA TYR A 279 2.97 -6.89 4.31
C TYR A 279 4.26 -6.27 3.78
N THR A 280 4.47 -6.28 2.45
CA THR A 280 5.64 -5.65 1.84
C THR A 280 5.64 -4.13 2.04
N GLY A 281 4.46 -3.48 1.96
CA GLY A 281 4.32 -2.07 2.30
C GLY A 281 4.73 -1.78 3.75
N PHE A 282 4.32 -2.66 4.68
CA PHE A 282 4.66 -2.54 6.10
C PHE A 282 6.16 -2.73 6.38
N GLU A 283 6.81 -3.72 5.74
CA GLU A 283 8.27 -3.88 5.82
C GLU A 283 9.01 -2.60 5.39
N ARG A 284 8.59 -2.03 4.26
CA ARG A 284 9.17 -0.80 3.74
C ARG A 284 8.91 0.41 4.64
N PHE A 285 7.72 0.51 5.23
CA PHE A 285 7.44 1.54 6.22
C PHE A 285 8.37 1.43 7.42
N GLN A 286 8.58 0.21 7.95
CA GLN A 286 9.50 -0.03 9.05
C GLN A 286 10.96 0.26 8.67
N GLU A 287 11.40 -0.10 7.46
CA GLU A 287 12.74 0.24 6.95
C GLU A 287 13.00 1.74 7.02
N ILE A 288 12.04 2.57 6.57
CA ILE A 288 12.16 4.03 6.62
C ILE A 288 12.16 4.53 8.06
N MET A 289 11.25 4.06 8.89
CA MET A 289 11.13 4.49 10.28
C MET A 289 12.33 4.09 11.15
N ALA A 290 13.07 3.06 10.74
CA ALA A 290 14.30 2.61 11.41
C ALA A 290 15.56 3.43 11.04
N ILE A 291 15.47 4.31 10.02
CA ILE A 291 16.61 5.15 9.63
C ILE A 291 16.76 6.26 10.68
N GLU A 292 17.88 6.23 11.38
CA GLU A 292 18.22 7.31 12.30
C GLU A 292 18.84 8.50 11.54
N PRO A 293 18.46 9.75 11.87
CA PRO A 293 19.09 10.92 11.26
C PRO A 293 20.59 10.97 11.60
N ASP A 294 21.46 11.03 10.59
CA ASP A 294 22.91 11.16 10.79
C ASP A 294 23.27 12.46 11.50
N ILE A 295 22.43 13.49 11.33
CA ILE A 295 22.62 14.81 11.91
C ILE A 295 21.46 15.11 12.86
N ALA A 296 21.77 15.15 14.13
CA ALA A 296 20.84 15.49 15.20
C ALA A 296 21.49 16.47 16.18
N ASP A 297 20.67 17.18 16.92
CA ASP A 297 21.13 18.04 18.01
C ASP A 297 21.65 17.17 19.15
N LYS A 298 22.83 17.53 19.70
CA LYS A 298 23.31 16.96 20.94
C LYS A 298 22.43 17.42 22.11
N GLU A 299 22.36 16.62 23.18
CA GLU A 299 21.57 17.00 24.39
C GLU A 299 22.01 18.32 25.00
N ASP A 300 23.32 18.63 24.92
CA ASP A 300 23.96 19.85 25.42
C ASP A 300 24.16 20.91 24.34
N ALA A 301 23.55 20.80 23.17
CA ALA A 301 23.68 21.74 22.06
C ALA A 301 23.21 23.14 22.47
N LYS A 302 24.03 24.13 22.14
CA LYS A 302 23.86 25.52 22.52
C LYS A 302 23.08 26.32 21.47
N GLU A 303 22.44 27.39 21.91
CA GLU A 303 21.90 28.38 20.98
C GLU A 303 22.95 29.48 20.67
N LEU A 304 23.00 29.91 19.42
CA LEU A 304 23.82 31.04 19.02
C LEU A 304 23.18 32.32 19.51
N VAL A 305 23.94 33.14 20.24
CA VAL A 305 23.51 34.42 20.73
C VAL A 305 24.52 35.50 20.32
N ASN A 306 24.04 36.62 19.80
CA ASN A 306 24.88 37.76 19.37
C ASN A 306 25.90 37.35 18.28
N VAL A 307 25.47 36.66 17.24
CA VAL A 307 26.30 36.17 16.15
C VAL A 307 27.02 37.30 15.44
N LYS A 308 28.36 37.21 15.36
CA LYS A 308 29.21 38.14 14.61
C LYS A 308 29.44 37.65 13.19
N GLY A 309 29.47 36.34 12.98
CA GLY A 309 29.63 35.69 11.68
C GLY A 309 31.09 35.43 11.31
N ASP A 310 31.98 35.21 12.28
CA ASP A 310 33.32 34.69 12.03
C ASP A 310 33.21 33.19 11.74
N ILE A 311 33.71 32.73 10.58
CA ILE A 311 33.63 31.32 10.17
C ILE A 311 35.05 30.77 10.02
N SER A 312 35.34 29.65 10.68
CA SER A 312 36.62 28.95 10.52
C SER A 312 36.45 27.48 10.19
N PHE A 313 37.29 27.01 9.27
CA PHE A 313 37.49 25.61 8.94
C PHE A 313 38.86 25.22 9.49
N GLU A 314 38.90 24.24 10.39
CA GLU A 314 40.13 23.77 11.05
C GLU A 314 40.38 22.34 10.65
N ASP A 315 41.37 22.12 9.78
CA ASP A 315 41.80 20.82 9.27
C ASP A 315 40.67 19.94 8.72
N VAL A 316 39.74 20.55 7.99
CA VAL A 316 38.51 19.92 7.54
C VAL A 316 38.74 18.97 6.38
N SER A 317 38.35 17.72 6.56
CA SER A 317 38.25 16.73 5.51
C SER A 317 36.82 16.22 5.41
N PHE A 318 36.34 15.99 4.17
CA PHE A 318 34.98 15.56 3.91
C PHE A 318 34.88 14.62 2.69
N GLN A 319 34.07 13.59 2.82
CA GLN A 319 33.61 12.69 1.76
C GLN A 319 32.11 12.40 1.94
N TYR A 320 31.39 12.20 0.85
CA TYR A 320 29.93 11.96 0.91
C TYR A 320 29.58 10.56 1.42
N GLU A 321 30.36 9.55 1.05
CA GLU A 321 30.21 8.16 1.49
C GLU A 321 31.57 7.61 1.93
N GLU A 322 31.57 6.64 2.86
CA GLU A 322 32.79 6.09 3.44
C GLU A 322 33.81 5.53 2.43
N ASN A 323 33.37 5.15 1.23
CA ASN A 323 34.22 4.54 0.19
C ASN A 323 34.42 5.42 -1.05
N THR A 324 34.00 6.70 -1.01
CA THR A 324 34.16 7.64 -2.11
C THR A 324 35.46 8.44 -2.00
N GLU A 325 35.85 9.11 -3.09
CA GLU A 325 36.99 10.02 -3.09
C GLU A 325 36.76 11.18 -2.11
N CYS A 326 37.81 11.55 -1.38
CA CYS A 326 37.81 12.67 -0.47
C CYS A 326 37.59 14.00 -1.27
N VAL A 327 36.47 14.66 -1.05
CA VAL A 327 36.12 15.89 -1.77
C VAL A 327 36.83 17.11 -1.19
N LEU A 328 37.00 17.15 0.13
CA LEU A 328 37.76 18.17 0.85
C LEU A 328 38.83 17.48 1.68
N ASN A 329 40.08 17.95 1.57
CA ASN A 329 41.22 17.30 2.22
C ASN A 329 42.06 18.36 2.97
N HIS A 330 42.05 18.29 4.29
CA HIS A 330 42.83 19.14 5.21
C HIS A 330 42.64 20.64 4.95
N ILE A 331 41.41 21.10 4.75
CA ILE A 331 41.07 22.50 4.46
C ILE A 331 41.19 23.34 5.72
N ASN A 332 42.03 24.37 5.65
CA ASN A 332 42.13 25.41 6.67
C ASN A 332 41.76 26.76 6.05
N LEU A 333 40.68 27.38 6.57
CA LEU A 333 40.15 28.62 6.04
C LEU A 333 39.57 29.43 7.17
N ASN A 334 39.85 30.73 7.20
CA ASN A 334 39.22 31.69 8.12
C ASN A 334 38.54 32.80 7.34
N VAL A 335 37.26 33.04 7.61
CA VAL A 335 36.43 34.11 7.04
C VAL A 335 36.04 35.06 8.19
N PRO A 336 36.73 36.19 8.34
CA PRO A 336 36.40 37.13 9.41
C PRO A 336 34.98 37.69 9.28
N ALA A 337 34.38 38.07 10.40
CA ALA A 337 33.08 38.72 10.44
C ALA A 337 33.00 39.92 9.49
N GLY A 338 31.93 39.99 8.68
CA GLY A 338 31.69 41.06 7.71
C GLY A 338 32.56 41.00 6.43
N ALA A 339 33.39 39.97 6.26
CA ALA A 339 34.20 39.80 5.05
C ALA A 339 33.35 39.22 3.88
N TYR A 340 33.72 39.63 2.65
CA TYR A 340 33.28 39.00 1.42
C TYR A 340 34.35 38.03 0.92
N MET A 341 33.99 36.76 0.73
CA MET A 341 34.88 35.75 0.22
C MET A 341 34.32 35.10 -1.01
N ALA A 342 35.11 34.98 -2.07
CA ALA A 342 34.76 34.24 -3.27
C ALA A 342 35.56 32.91 -3.35
N LEU A 343 34.86 31.79 -3.52
CA LEU A 343 35.46 30.50 -3.78
C LEU A 343 35.59 30.29 -5.29
N VAL A 344 36.84 30.19 -5.79
CA VAL A 344 37.14 30.05 -7.21
C VAL A 344 37.82 28.70 -7.47
N GLY A 345 37.46 28.03 -8.54
CA GLY A 345 38.04 26.75 -8.93
C GLY A 345 37.21 26.03 -10.00
N SER A 346 37.75 24.95 -10.53
CA SER A 346 37.07 24.10 -11.53
C SER A 346 35.77 23.50 -11.01
N SER A 347 34.90 23.04 -11.91
CA SER A 347 33.74 22.24 -11.52
C SER A 347 34.21 20.99 -10.79
N GLY A 348 33.52 20.58 -9.71
CA GLY A 348 33.92 19.43 -8.88
C GLY A 348 35.01 19.74 -7.82
N ALA A 349 35.54 20.95 -7.74
CA ALA A 349 36.59 21.31 -6.74
C ALA A 349 36.07 21.44 -5.28
N GLY A 350 34.86 20.99 -4.96
CA GLY A 350 34.33 21.00 -3.58
C GLY A 350 33.78 22.33 -3.08
N LYS A 351 33.60 23.36 -3.94
CA LYS A 351 33.11 24.70 -3.51
C LYS A 351 31.74 24.65 -2.87
N SER A 352 30.80 24.00 -3.53
CA SER A 352 29.42 23.84 -2.99
C SER A 352 29.39 22.98 -1.74
N THR A 353 30.22 21.94 -1.69
CA THR A 353 30.39 21.09 -0.52
C THR A 353 30.89 21.90 0.68
N LEU A 354 31.90 22.74 0.49
CA LEU A 354 32.41 23.61 1.54
C LEU A 354 31.30 24.52 2.11
N CYS A 355 30.49 25.13 1.24
CA CYS A 355 29.36 25.95 1.66
C CYS A 355 28.26 25.14 2.40
N SER A 356 28.06 23.87 2.02
CA SER A 356 27.05 23.00 2.64
C SER A 356 27.42 22.55 4.06
N LEU A 357 28.69 22.60 4.43
CA LEU A 357 29.17 22.26 5.77
C LEU A 357 28.86 23.38 6.78
N ILE A 358 28.75 24.64 6.36
CA ILE A 358 28.47 25.78 7.24
C ILE A 358 27.09 25.65 7.93
N PRO A 359 25.97 25.40 7.20
CA PRO A 359 24.64 25.18 7.81
C PRO A 359 24.47 23.75 8.36
N ARG A 360 25.57 22.99 8.41
CA ARG A 360 25.58 21.60 8.86
C ARG A 360 24.51 20.76 8.12
N PHE A 361 24.58 20.77 6.76
CA PHE A 361 23.81 19.83 5.94
C PHE A 361 24.46 18.45 5.92
N TYR A 362 25.79 18.43 6.16
CA TYR A 362 26.62 17.24 6.37
C TYR A 362 27.58 17.52 7.53
N ASP A 363 27.96 16.51 8.25
CA ASP A 363 29.03 16.60 9.23
C ASP A 363 30.40 16.31 8.57
N VAL A 364 31.45 16.95 9.03
CA VAL A 364 32.80 16.74 8.52
C VAL A 364 33.30 15.35 8.90
N THR A 365 34.07 14.70 8.00
CA THR A 365 34.71 13.41 8.29
C THR A 365 35.90 13.58 9.30
N ALA A 366 36.63 14.69 9.20
CA ALA A 366 37.65 15.06 10.14
C ALA A 366 37.75 16.59 10.25
N GLY A 367 38.31 17.07 11.37
CA GLY A 367 38.40 18.50 11.65
C GLY A 367 37.14 19.12 12.22
N ALA A 368 37.01 20.42 12.11
CA ALA A 368 35.88 21.18 12.65
C ALA A 368 35.53 22.41 11.79
N VAL A 369 34.23 22.69 11.64
CA VAL A 369 33.70 23.96 11.14
C VAL A 369 33.17 24.73 12.34
N LYS A 370 33.60 25.97 12.50
CA LYS A 370 33.19 26.80 13.66
C LYS A 370 32.57 28.12 13.21
N ILE A 371 31.59 28.56 13.97
CA ILE A 371 31.00 29.91 13.85
C ILE A 371 31.22 30.63 15.19
N ASP A 372 31.84 31.79 15.13
CA ASP A 372 32.24 32.59 16.31
C ASP A 372 33.01 31.72 17.35
N GLY A 373 33.85 30.81 16.89
CA GLY A 373 34.66 29.90 17.70
C GLY A 373 33.91 28.68 18.28
N CYS A 374 32.60 28.53 18.01
CA CYS A 374 31.81 27.39 18.43
C CYS A 374 31.67 26.38 17.27
N ASP A 375 31.98 25.09 17.52
CA ASP A 375 31.79 24.02 16.52
C ASP A 375 30.30 23.90 16.14
N VAL A 376 30.00 23.84 14.84
CA VAL A 376 28.63 23.72 14.34
C VAL A 376 27.90 22.48 14.86
N ARG A 377 28.65 21.43 15.26
CA ARG A 377 28.11 20.21 15.87
C ARG A 377 27.63 20.39 17.31
N ASP A 378 28.06 21.46 17.98
CA ASP A 378 27.67 21.80 19.35
C ASP A 378 26.59 22.89 19.39
N ILE A 379 26.10 23.32 18.23
CA ILE A 379 25.05 24.33 18.07
C ILE A 379 23.73 23.64 17.67
N ARG A 380 22.62 24.08 18.24
CA ARG A 380 21.29 23.61 17.83
C ARG A 380 21.05 23.95 16.37
N LEU A 381 20.66 22.97 15.57
CA LEU A 381 20.45 23.08 14.11
C LEU A 381 19.51 24.23 13.76
N LYS A 382 18.41 24.38 14.51
CA LYS A 382 17.48 25.48 14.29
C LYS A 382 18.14 26.83 14.51
N SER A 383 18.83 27.01 15.63
CA SER A 383 19.54 28.28 15.96
C SER A 383 20.66 28.55 14.95
N LEU A 384 21.40 27.55 14.49
CA LEU A 384 22.41 27.68 13.46
C LEU A 384 21.81 28.20 12.14
N ARG A 385 20.77 27.53 11.65
CA ARG A 385 20.14 27.83 10.36
C ARG A 385 19.32 29.12 10.35
N ASP A 386 18.77 29.52 11.49
CA ASP A 386 18.06 30.82 11.64
C ASP A 386 18.99 32.04 11.40
N HIS A 387 20.31 31.83 11.54
CA HIS A 387 21.31 32.90 11.32
C HIS A 387 22.03 32.83 9.97
N ILE A 388 21.67 31.86 9.12
CA ILE A 388 22.33 31.61 7.80
C ILE A 388 21.31 31.79 6.69
N GLY A 389 21.55 32.72 5.80
CA GLY A 389 20.81 32.85 4.54
C GLY A 389 21.53 32.12 3.41
N ILE A 390 20.81 31.27 2.67
CA ILE A 390 21.35 30.52 1.53
C ILE A 390 20.62 30.93 0.26
N VAL A 391 21.38 31.33 -0.78
CA VAL A 391 20.86 31.52 -2.12
C VAL A 391 21.31 30.34 -2.96
N GLN A 392 20.34 29.50 -3.34
CA GLN A 392 20.61 28.33 -4.17
C GLN A 392 20.70 28.73 -5.65
N GLN A 393 21.49 27.98 -6.42
CA GLN A 393 21.61 28.15 -7.86
C GLN A 393 20.31 27.80 -8.59
N ASP A 394 19.68 26.70 -8.21
CA ASP A 394 18.38 26.26 -8.70
C ASP A 394 17.29 26.71 -7.73
N VAL A 395 16.45 27.65 -8.16
CA VAL A 395 15.36 28.18 -7.32
C VAL A 395 14.17 27.25 -7.36
N TYR A 396 13.81 26.71 -6.20
CA TYR A 396 12.57 25.94 -6.03
C TYR A 396 11.43 26.85 -5.54
N LEU A 397 10.30 26.80 -6.25
CA LEU A 397 9.09 27.55 -5.86
C LEU A 397 8.02 26.54 -5.37
N PHE A 398 7.61 26.73 -4.13
CA PHE A 398 6.49 25.97 -3.58
C PHE A 398 5.17 26.39 -4.22
N VAL A 399 4.22 25.45 -4.29
CA VAL A 399 2.85 25.74 -4.72
C VAL A 399 2.21 26.73 -3.73
N GLY A 400 1.82 27.89 -4.22
CA GLY A 400 1.28 28.98 -3.42
C GLY A 400 1.43 30.32 -4.13
N THR A 401 1.25 31.40 -3.40
CA THR A 401 1.44 32.75 -3.94
C THR A 401 2.94 33.16 -3.93
N VAL A 402 3.30 34.17 -4.72
CA VAL A 402 4.65 34.78 -4.65
C VAL A 402 4.93 35.26 -3.23
N PHE A 403 3.93 35.83 -2.57
CA PHE A 403 4.04 36.25 -1.18
C PHE A 403 4.40 35.12 -0.23
N ASP A 404 3.75 33.95 -0.36
CA ASP A 404 4.02 32.79 0.48
C ASP A 404 5.45 32.26 0.26
N ASN A 405 5.93 32.27 -0.98
CA ASN A 405 7.28 31.84 -1.32
C ASN A 405 8.36 32.81 -0.78
N ILE A 406 8.13 34.11 -0.84
CA ILE A 406 9.05 35.10 -0.25
C ILE A 406 9.05 34.99 1.29
N ARG A 407 7.86 34.83 1.87
CA ARG A 407 7.68 34.73 3.31
C ARG A 407 8.24 33.43 3.89
N TYR A 408 8.53 32.42 3.06
CA TYR A 408 9.05 31.12 3.51
C TYR A 408 10.36 31.27 4.32
N GLY A 409 11.23 32.22 3.96
CA GLY A 409 12.47 32.51 4.69
C GLY A 409 12.27 33.31 6.00
N LYS A 410 11.12 34.01 6.18
CA LYS A 410 10.74 34.73 7.38
C LYS A 410 9.24 34.62 7.60
N PRO A 411 8.75 33.57 8.28
CA PRO A 411 7.32 33.27 8.43
C PRO A 411 6.48 34.41 9.01
N ASP A 412 7.08 35.26 9.84
CA ASP A 412 6.43 36.41 10.49
C ASP A 412 6.53 37.74 9.69
N ALA A 413 7.07 37.68 8.45
CA ALA A 413 7.20 38.87 7.62
C ALA A 413 5.83 39.47 7.28
N THR A 414 5.73 40.81 7.37
CA THR A 414 4.55 41.54 6.95
C THR A 414 4.45 41.60 5.41
N ARG A 415 3.26 41.97 4.90
CA ARG A 415 3.08 42.13 3.46
C ARG A 415 3.95 43.25 2.89
N GLU A 416 4.14 44.32 3.64
CA GLU A 416 4.97 45.47 3.28
C GLU A 416 6.45 45.06 3.18
N GLU A 417 6.95 44.27 4.13
CA GLU A 417 8.32 43.72 4.08
C GLU A 417 8.53 42.83 2.84
N ALA A 418 7.60 41.93 2.53
CA ALA A 418 7.70 41.06 1.35
C ALA A 418 7.62 41.85 0.02
N VAL A 419 6.78 42.90 -0.05
CA VAL A 419 6.69 43.79 -1.21
C VAL A 419 7.96 44.62 -1.37
N SER A 420 8.53 45.13 -0.28
CA SER A 420 9.80 45.87 -0.30
C SER A 420 10.94 45.03 -0.87
N TYR A 421 10.99 43.72 -0.51
CA TYR A 421 11.99 42.78 -1.06
C TYR A 421 11.89 42.62 -2.58
N THR A 422 10.68 42.58 -3.15
CA THR A 422 10.46 42.47 -4.60
C THR A 422 10.87 43.77 -5.34
N HIS A 423 10.70 44.94 -4.73
CA HIS A 423 11.09 46.21 -5.34
C HIS A 423 12.60 46.44 -5.32
N LEU A 424 13.32 45.96 -4.31
CA LEU A 424 14.78 46.10 -4.24
C LEU A 424 15.50 45.32 -5.35
N ARG A 425 14.98 44.21 -5.78
CA ARG A 425 15.58 43.42 -6.89
C ARG A 425 15.16 43.84 -8.31
N ALA A 426 14.16 44.68 -8.46
CA ALA A 426 13.77 45.22 -9.76
C ALA A 426 14.72 46.32 -10.28
N HIS A 427 15.68 46.77 -9.47
CA HIS A 427 16.65 47.81 -9.79
C HIS A 427 18.10 47.34 -9.87
N GLU A 428 18.39 46.04 -9.68
CA GLU A 428 19.65 45.37 -9.98
C GLU A 428 19.54 44.49 -11.25
#